data_955ad7f2169c1b11b2525881f3f83d19
#
_entry.id   955ad7f2169c1b11b2525881f3f83d19
#
_cell.length_a   1.000
_cell.length_b   1.000
_cell.length_c   1.000
_cell.angle_alpha   90.00
_cell.angle_beta   90.00
_cell.angle_gamma   90.00
#
_symmetry.space_group_name_H-M   'P 1'
#
loop_
_entity.id
_entity.type
_entity.pdbx_description
1 polymer ?
#
loop_
_entity_poly.entity_id
_entity_poly.type
_entity_poly.pdbx_seq_one_letter_code
_entity_poly.pdbx_strand_id
1 'polypeptide(L)'
;MLSYEQVLAAPLEELAEAAAKWQAAIKPLGEQQDAYRDRVIVPVRDSDWQGADADAAKPFMDKVSKELRDATKEAEAIHGVLVDAHREIDIARLDLRRLTDVEAPKMGRTVGPGGEVKPLRPVDPDDPDTWGPHLDFFQALAWEEDVSKQLSKAIINARARAHEADRAAAWALWQDTGADDMEFNPGGYANVSAAKGGLGESKFRESSDFIFAEMKTNSASPKVAEIRGLVKGSEGPLAVISPVAGVGSRGTGLALWYEQVKTGGPWDHKPQLEKKFDLQSNNDFYFKVPGREVSVSDDIYSNIHYGYVGRAAGISRPELMQGANGGIASTGTNDPGDDMSMKVGMDLYEKYGDRMTKEQMDAAILKLVDDMEARRRAGDTTMTQVRPW
;
A
#
# COMPACT_ATOMS: atom_id res chain seq x y z
N MET A 1 9.61 -1.87 8.29
CA MET A 1 9.52 -3.37 8.32
C MET A 1 10.08 -3.87 9.64
N LEU A 2 9.46 -4.90 10.26
CA LEU A 2 10.03 -5.54 11.44
C LEU A 2 11.45 -6.02 11.14
N SER A 3 12.38 -5.79 12.07
CA SER A 3 13.75 -6.29 11.93
C SER A 3 13.80 -7.81 12.06
N TYR A 4 14.90 -8.42 11.64
CA TYR A 4 15.14 -9.84 11.81
C TYR A 4 15.02 -10.27 13.27
N GLU A 5 15.63 -9.51 14.18
CA GLU A 5 15.59 -9.75 15.62
C GLU A 5 14.19 -9.57 16.20
N GLN A 6 13.44 -8.56 15.75
CA GLN A 6 12.06 -8.32 16.19
C GLN A 6 11.13 -9.49 15.85
N VAL A 7 11.28 -10.08 14.65
CA VAL A 7 10.47 -11.26 14.30
C VAL A 7 10.85 -12.48 15.14
N LEU A 8 12.14 -12.72 15.36
CA LEU A 8 12.60 -13.83 16.18
C LEU A 8 12.19 -13.70 17.66
N ALA A 9 12.16 -12.46 18.17
CA ALA A 9 11.81 -12.13 19.56
C ALA A 9 10.33 -11.75 19.72
N ALA A 10 9.49 -11.95 18.70
CA ALA A 10 8.08 -11.60 18.78
C ALA A 10 7.40 -12.25 20.00
N PRO A 11 6.61 -11.49 20.79
CA PRO A 11 6.01 -11.98 22.04
C PRO A 11 4.76 -12.82 21.78
N LEU A 12 4.93 -13.95 21.10
CA LEU A 12 3.81 -14.80 20.65
C LEU A 12 3.04 -15.42 21.81
N GLU A 13 3.68 -15.66 22.95
CA GLU A 13 2.99 -16.17 24.14
C GLU A 13 1.99 -15.15 24.68
N GLU A 14 2.36 -13.87 24.73
CA GLU A 14 1.47 -12.78 25.14
C GLU A 14 0.31 -12.61 24.17
N LEU A 15 0.58 -12.73 22.87
CA LEU A 15 -0.45 -12.66 21.83
C LEU A 15 -1.44 -13.84 21.94
N ALA A 16 -0.95 -15.05 22.19
CA ALA A 16 -1.79 -16.23 22.42
C ALA A 16 -2.62 -16.08 23.71
N GLU A 17 -2.04 -15.53 24.78
CA GLU A 17 -2.78 -15.26 26.02
C GLU A 17 -3.87 -14.21 25.82
N ALA A 18 -3.60 -13.14 25.08
CA ALA A 18 -4.59 -12.14 24.71
C ALA A 18 -5.75 -12.76 23.90
N ALA A 19 -5.45 -13.58 22.90
CA ALA A 19 -6.45 -14.32 22.14
C ALA A 19 -7.32 -15.23 23.04
N ALA A 20 -6.70 -15.95 23.97
CA ALA A 20 -7.42 -16.81 24.92
C ALA A 20 -8.35 -16.02 25.84
N LYS A 21 -7.96 -14.82 26.28
CA LYS A 21 -8.83 -13.95 27.09
C LYS A 21 -10.07 -13.49 26.31
N TRP A 22 -9.91 -13.12 25.06
CA TRP A 22 -11.02 -12.76 24.20
C TRP A 22 -11.94 -13.98 23.94
N GLN A 23 -11.37 -15.14 23.64
CA GLN A 23 -12.13 -16.39 23.53
C GLN A 23 -12.98 -16.66 24.78
N ALA A 24 -12.41 -16.45 25.97
CA ALA A 24 -13.11 -16.66 27.22
C ALA A 24 -14.24 -15.65 27.46
N ALA A 25 -14.19 -14.47 26.86
CA ALA A 25 -15.22 -13.44 26.98
C ALA A 25 -16.46 -13.71 26.09
N ILE A 26 -16.30 -14.40 24.96
CA ILE A 26 -17.37 -14.65 23.98
C ILE A 26 -18.58 -15.37 24.61
N LYS A 27 -18.32 -16.46 25.34
CA LYS A 27 -19.39 -17.25 25.96
C LYS A 27 -20.22 -16.46 27.01
N PRO A 28 -19.61 -15.75 27.97
CA PRO A 28 -20.38 -14.92 28.92
C PRO A 28 -21.19 -13.82 28.25
N LEU A 29 -20.66 -13.20 27.17
CA LEU A 29 -21.40 -12.18 26.40
C LEU A 29 -22.64 -12.79 25.73
N GLY A 30 -22.51 -13.96 25.12
CA GLY A 30 -23.66 -14.71 24.57
C GLY A 30 -24.69 -15.10 25.62
N GLU A 31 -24.26 -15.56 26.79
CA GLU A 31 -25.15 -15.89 27.91
C GLU A 31 -25.89 -14.66 28.44
N GLN A 32 -25.24 -13.49 28.48
CA GLN A 32 -25.90 -12.23 28.83
C GLN A 32 -26.92 -11.80 27.80
N GLN A 33 -26.60 -11.93 26.51
CA GLN A 33 -27.54 -11.67 25.41
C GLN A 33 -28.78 -12.55 25.53
N ASP A 34 -28.60 -13.85 25.73
CA ASP A 34 -29.70 -14.80 25.90
C ASP A 34 -30.55 -14.49 27.16
N ALA A 35 -29.89 -14.22 28.28
CA ALA A 35 -30.55 -13.84 29.50
C ALA A 35 -31.37 -12.53 29.35
N TYR A 36 -30.85 -11.56 28.64
CA TYR A 36 -31.55 -10.30 28.35
C TYR A 36 -32.77 -10.54 27.46
N ARG A 37 -32.61 -11.35 26.41
CA ARG A 37 -33.75 -11.76 25.56
C ARG A 37 -34.83 -12.42 26.35
N ASP A 38 -34.48 -13.45 27.15
CA ASP A 38 -35.45 -14.31 27.81
C ASP A 38 -36.10 -13.65 29.04
N ARG A 39 -35.37 -12.79 29.75
CA ARG A 39 -35.89 -12.16 31.00
C ARG A 39 -36.46 -10.76 30.80
N VAL A 40 -36.14 -10.10 29.68
CA VAL A 40 -36.55 -8.72 29.44
C VAL A 40 -37.38 -8.62 28.15
N ILE A 41 -36.79 -9.00 27.00
CA ILE A 41 -37.43 -8.78 25.69
C ILE A 41 -38.69 -9.63 25.54
N VAL A 42 -38.60 -10.95 25.77
CA VAL A 42 -39.72 -11.86 25.57
C VAL A 42 -40.88 -11.52 26.50
N PRO A 43 -40.71 -11.36 27.83
CA PRO A 43 -41.82 -11.00 28.71
C PRO A 43 -42.49 -9.67 28.36
N VAL A 44 -41.72 -8.67 27.90
CA VAL A 44 -42.30 -7.38 27.51
C VAL A 44 -43.08 -7.47 26.20
N ARG A 45 -42.59 -8.25 25.23
CA ARG A 45 -43.30 -8.48 23.96
C ARG A 45 -44.59 -9.25 24.15
N ASP A 46 -44.60 -10.22 25.06
CA ASP A 46 -45.74 -11.09 25.36
C ASP A 46 -46.74 -10.41 26.31
N SER A 47 -46.40 -9.22 26.82
CA SER A 47 -47.30 -8.46 27.73
C SER A 47 -48.22 -7.51 26.95
N ASP A 48 -49.33 -7.16 27.56
CA ASP A 48 -50.25 -6.11 27.07
C ASP A 48 -49.77 -4.69 27.42
N TRP A 49 -48.48 -4.51 27.76
CA TRP A 49 -47.92 -3.20 28.14
C TRP A 49 -47.93 -2.22 26.97
N GLN A 50 -48.72 -1.15 27.13
CA GLN A 50 -48.96 -0.10 26.15
C GLN A 50 -48.90 1.29 26.79
N GLY A 51 -48.83 2.32 25.96
CA GLY A 51 -48.79 3.72 26.37
C GLY A 51 -47.41 4.35 26.28
N ALA A 52 -47.31 5.61 26.68
CA ALA A 52 -46.11 6.42 26.46
C ALA A 52 -44.82 5.82 27.06
N ASP A 53 -44.94 5.16 28.23
CA ASP A 53 -43.77 4.52 28.85
C ASP A 53 -43.32 3.28 28.08
N ALA A 54 -44.27 2.50 27.54
CA ALA A 54 -43.96 1.36 26.68
C ALA A 54 -43.32 1.81 25.35
N ASP A 55 -43.84 2.89 24.78
CA ASP A 55 -43.33 3.46 23.52
C ASP A 55 -41.90 4.01 23.67
N ALA A 56 -41.56 4.50 24.85
CA ALA A 56 -40.19 4.94 25.17
C ALA A 56 -39.26 3.76 25.50
N ALA A 57 -39.74 2.78 26.28
CA ALA A 57 -38.89 1.69 26.77
C ALA A 57 -38.57 0.64 25.70
N LYS A 58 -39.50 0.27 24.83
CA LYS A 58 -39.31 -0.78 23.81
C LYS A 58 -38.16 -0.49 22.86
N PRO A 59 -38.03 0.72 22.26
CA PRO A 59 -36.87 1.05 21.42
C PRO A 59 -35.54 1.00 22.18
N PHE A 60 -35.53 1.43 23.44
CA PHE A 60 -34.33 1.36 24.28
C PHE A 60 -33.93 -0.10 24.56
N MET A 61 -34.89 -0.98 24.85
CA MET A 61 -34.65 -2.40 25.05
C MET A 61 -34.09 -3.07 23.78
N ASP A 62 -34.63 -2.71 22.60
CA ASP A 62 -34.15 -3.21 21.34
C ASP A 62 -32.70 -2.71 21.06
N LYS A 63 -32.38 -1.45 21.43
CA LYS A 63 -31.00 -0.95 21.35
C LYS A 63 -30.06 -1.75 22.24
N VAL A 64 -30.38 -1.98 23.50
CA VAL A 64 -29.57 -2.79 24.43
C VAL A 64 -29.41 -4.23 23.89
N SER A 65 -30.45 -4.82 23.33
CA SER A 65 -30.37 -6.15 22.72
C SER A 65 -29.44 -6.18 21.51
N LYS A 66 -29.42 -5.10 20.74
CA LYS A 66 -28.48 -4.94 19.61
C LYS A 66 -27.04 -4.82 20.13
N GLU A 67 -26.78 -3.95 21.10
CA GLU A 67 -25.45 -3.74 21.67
C GLU A 67 -24.84 -5.02 22.24
N LEU A 68 -25.63 -5.86 22.92
CA LEU A 68 -25.15 -7.15 23.44
C LEU A 68 -24.74 -8.11 22.31
N ARG A 69 -25.52 -8.14 21.21
CA ARG A 69 -25.13 -8.94 20.03
C ARG A 69 -23.86 -8.41 19.37
N ASP A 70 -23.76 -7.09 19.24
CA ASP A 70 -22.63 -6.44 18.58
C ASP A 70 -21.36 -6.63 19.41
N ALA A 71 -21.44 -6.54 20.76
CA ALA A 71 -20.33 -6.88 21.67
C ALA A 71 -19.80 -8.32 21.48
N THR A 72 -20.72 -9.29 21.31
CA THR A 72 -20.31 -10.67 21.07
C THR A 72 -19.57 -10.82 19.75
N LYS A 73 -20.08 -10.21 18.68
CA LYS A 73 -19.44 -10.24 17.35
C LYS A 73 -18.09 -9.54 17.33
N GLU A 74 -17.99 -8.40 18.00
CA GLU A 74 -16.71 -7.68 18.13
C GLU A 74 -15.67 -8.55 18.88
N ALA A 75 -16.06 -9.20 19.97
CA ALA A 75 -15.19 -10.12 20.70
C ALA A 75 -14.73 -11.30 19.82
N GLU A 76 -15.62 -11.86 19.00
CA GLU A 76 -15.29 -12.91 18.01
C GLU A 76 -14.30 -12.41 16.95
N ALA A 77 -14.51 -11.20 16.42
CA ALA A 77 -13.63 -10.60 15.43
C ALA A 77 -12.22 -10.35 16.00
N ILE A 78 -12.12 -9.72 17.16
CA ILE A 78 -10.82 -9.46 17.84
C ILE A 78 -10.10 -10.78 18.12
N HIS A 79 -10.81 -11.79 18.66
CA HIS A 79 -10.21 -13.11 18.89
C HIS A 79 -9.64 -13.71 17.60
N GLY A 80 -10.43 -13.68 16.51
CA GLY A 80 -10.03 -14.23 15.22
C GLY A 80 -8.78 -13.54 14.65
N VAL A 81 -8.70 -12.22 14.73
CA VAL A 81 -7.53 -11.43 14.30
C VAL A 81 -6.29 -11.79 15.11
N LEU A 82 -6.40 -11.89 16.44
CA LEU A 82 -5.28 -12.22 17.31
C LEU A 82 -4.73 -13.63 17.05
N VAL A 83 -5.61 -14.63 16.89
CA VAL A 83 -5.23 -16.02 16.54
C VAL A 83 -4.51 -16.06 15.20
N ASP A 84 -5.04 -15.36 14.21
CA ASP A 84 -4.49 -15.38 12.85
C ASP A 84 -3.16 -14.63 12.79
N ALA A 85 -3.03 -13.50 13.48
CA ALA A 85 -1.76 -12.77 13.62
C ALA A 85 -0.68 -13.62 14.28
N HIS A 86 -1.03 -14.29 15.38
CA HIS A 86 -0.13 -15.22 16.05
C HIS A 86 0.41 -16.29 15.07
N ARG A 87 -0.50 -16.93 14.33
CA ARG A 87 -0.14 -17.97 13.36
C ARG A 87 0.79 -17.45 12.26
N GLU A 88 0.47 -16.30 11.64
CA GLU A 88 1.25 -15.74 10.53
C GLU A 88 2.65 -15.30 10.98
N ILE A 89 2.76 -14.69 12.16
CA ILE A 89 4.05 -14.28 12.73
C ILE A 89 4.88 -15.51 13.15
N ASP A 90 4.24 -16.55 13.70
CA ASP A 90 4.94 -17.79 14.08
C ASP A 90 5.49 -18.52 12.85
N ILE A 91 4.71 -18.62 11.77
CA ILE A 91 5.18 -19.18 10.49
C ILE A 91 6.41 -18.41 10.00
N ALA A 92 6.36 -17.08 10.01
CA ALA A 92 7.50 -16.26 9.59
C ALA A 92 8.73 -16.46 10.48
N ARG A 93 8.54 -16.58 11.80
CA ARG A 93 9.61 -16.90 12.77
C ARG A 93 10.24 -18.26 12.53
N LEU A 94 9.41 -19.28 12.28
CA LEU A 94 9.88 -20.63 11.94
C LEU A 94 10.62 -20.65 10.60
N ASP A 95 10.15 -19.93 9.60
CA ASP A 95 10.84 -19.80 8.31
C ASP A 95 12.22 -19.13 8.50
N LEU A 96 12.32 -18.06 9.30
CA LEU A 96 13.61 -17.41 9.60
C LEU A 96 14.58 -18.38 10.29
N ARG A 97 14.12 -19.11 11.29
CA ARG A 97 14.95 -20.12 11.98
C ARG A 97 15.42 -21.22 11.01
N ARG A 98 14.52 -21.75 10.18
CA ARG A 98 14.88 -22.74 9.15
C ARG A 98 15.93 -22.20 8.18
N LEU A 99 15.74 -20.98 7.68
CA LEU A 99 16.69 -20.33 6.76
C LEU A 99 18.06 -20.15 7.41
N THR A 100 18.09 -19.74 8.69
CA THR A 100 19.32 -19.45 9.43
C THR A 100 20.04 -20.72 9.89
N ASP A 101 19.31 -21.63 10.51
CA ASP A 101 19.93 -22.76 11.23
C ASP A 101 20.14 -23.99 10.34
N VAL A 102 19.38 -24.08 9.22
CA VAL A 102 19.38 -25.26 8.35
C VAL A 102 19.86 -24.94 6.95
N GLU A 103 19.23 -23.96 6.27
CA GLU A 103 19.49 -23.73 4.85
C GLU A 103 20.80 -22.97 4.62
N ALA A 104 21.06 -21.91 5.41
CA ALA A 104 22.29 -21.15 5.29
C ALA A 104 23.56 -22.02 5.46
N PRO A 105 23.70 -22.85 6.52
CA PRO A 105 24.85 -23.75 6.64
C PRO A 105 25.00 -24.75 5.49
N LYS A 106 23.89 -25.32 4.98
CA LYS A 106 23.93 -26.22 3.82
C LYS A 106 24.45 -25.54 2.55
N MET A 107 24.23 -24.24 2.44
CA MET A 107 24.69 -23.40 1.32
C MET A 107 26.08 -22.79 1.57
N GLY A 108 26.78 -23.21 2.64
CA GLY A 108 28.06 -22.60 3.04
C GLY A 108 27.95 -21.14 3.48
N ARG A 109 26.84 -20.77 4.11
CA ARG A 109 26.53 -19.41 4.56
C ARG A 109 26.28 -19.37 6.08
N THR A 110 26.40 -18.18 6.61
CA THR A 110 25.95 -17.83 7.98
C THR A 110 25.05 -16.61 7.90
N VAL A 111 24.10 -16.52 8.83
CA VAL A 111 23.22 -15.36 9.00
C VAL A 111 23.59 -14.68 10.30
N GLY A 112 23.94 -13.41 10.22
CA GLY A 112 24.26 -12.58 11.36
C GLY A 112 23.02 -12.11 12.14
N PRO A 113 23.24 -11.43 13.30
CA PRO A 113 22.14 -10.99 14.18
C PRO A 113 21.10 -10.09 13.49
N GLY A 114 21.52 -9.26 12.54
CA GLY A 114 20.63 -8.38 11.78
C GLY A 114 19.98 -9.05 10.56
N GLY A 115 20.23 -10.34 10.32
CA GLY A 115 19.76 -11.07 9.15
C GLY A 115 20.68 -10.93 7.93
N GLU A 116 21.88 -10.40 8.08
CA GLU A 116 22.88 -10.31 7.01
C GLU A 116 23.47 -11.68 6.69
N VAL A 117 23.51 -12.00 5.40
CA VAL A 117 24.06 -13.27 4.91
C VAL A 117 25.53 -13.09 4.54
N LYS A 118 26.38 -13.97 5.05
CA LYS A 118 27.84 -13.99 4.77
C LYS A 118 28.29 -15.40 4.42
N PRO A 119 29.29 -15.56 3.55
CA PRO A 119 29.90 -16.88 3.32
C PRO A 119 30.65 -17.35 4.57
N LEU A 120 30.58 -18.65 4.85
CA LEU A 120 31.40 -19.29 5.88
C LEU A 120 32.87 -19.31 5.52
N ARG A 121 33.17 -19.49 4.22
CA ARG A 121 34.50 -19.41 3.64
C ARG A 121 34.41 -18.59 2.36
N PRO A 122 34.83 -17.31 2.39
CA PRO A 122 34.80 -16.45 1.20
C PRO A 122 35.67 -17.02 0.07
N VAL A 123 35.28 -16.77 -1.17
CA VAL A 123 36.07 -17.08 -2.36
C VAL A 123 37.32 -16.23 -2.36
N ASP A 124 38.50 -16.85 -2.48
CA ASP A 124 39.80 -16.21 -2.49
C ASP A 124 40.44 -16.39 -3.86
N PRO A 125 40.87 -15.31 -4.56
CA PRO A 125 41.54 -15.41 -5.87
C PRO A 125 42.82 -16.20 -5.84
N ASP A 126 43.51 -16.22 -4.70
CA ASP A 126 44.82 -16.87 -4.53
C ASP A 126 44.71 -18.29 -3.99
N ASP A 127 43.50 -18.77 -3.59
CA ASP A 127 43.25 -20.09 -3.08
C ASP A 127 42.15 -20.84 -3.87
N PRO A 128 42.52 -21.60 -4.92
CA PRO A 128 41.57 -22.35 -5.75
C PRO A 128 40.71 -23.35 -4.97
N ASP A 129 41.11 -23.79 -3.79
CA ASP A 129 40.32 -24.68 -2.96
C ASP A 129 39.05 -24.01 -2.42
N THR A 130 38.97 -22.67 -2.49
CA THR A 130 37.78 -21.89 -2.13
C THR A 130 36.75 -21.81 -3.25
N TRP A 131 37.12 -22.19 -4.49
CA TRP A 131 36.24 -22.03 -5.67
C TRP A 131 35.17 -23.13 -5.78
N GLY A 132 35.25 -24.17 -4.97
CA GLY A 132 34.33 -25.29 -4.99
C GLY A 132 34.37 -26.05 -6.34
N PRO A 133 33.23 -26.31 -6.97
CA PRO A 133 33.18 -27.04 -8.24
C PRO A 133 33.44 -26.14 -9.48
N HIS A 134 33.74 -24.87 -9.28
CA HIS A 134 33.91 -23.89 -10.36
C HIS A 134 35.32 -23.93 -10.95
N LEU A 135 35.39 -23.64 -12.24
CA LEU A 135 36.67 -23.73 -12.99
C LEU A 135 37.53 -22.49 -12.85
N ASP A 136 36.94 -21.37 -12.43
CA ASP A 136 37.66 -20.11 -12.23
C ASP A 136 37.07 -19.27 -11.11
N PHE A 137 37.87 -18.31 -10.62
CA PHE A 137 37.51 -17.39 -9.55
C PHE A 137 36.22 -16.59 -9.83
N PHE A 138 36.04 -16.10 -11.06
CA PHE A 138 34.87 -15.25 -11.36
C PHE A 138 33.58 -16.03 -11.36
N GLN A 139 33.59 -17.30 -11.82
CA GLN A 139 32.42 -18.18 -11.72
C GLN A 139 32.10 -18.50 -10.28
N ALA A 140 33.10 -18.78 -9.45
CA ALA A 140 32.93 -19.03 -8.02
C ALA A 140 32.35 -17.82 -7.31
N LEU A 141 32.87 -16.62 -7.58
CA LEU A 141 32.39 -15.36 -7.00
C LEU A 141 30.95 -15.05 -7.41
N ALA A 142 30.61 -15.20 -8.70
CA ALA A 142 29.25 -14.99 -9.19
C ALA A 142 28.26 -15.95 -8.55
N TRP A 143 28.61 -17.23 -8.38
CA TRP A 143 27.79 -18.22 -7.70
C TRP A 143 27.62 -17.86 -6.20
N GLU A 144 28.69 -17.45 -5.53
CA GLU A 144 28.66 -17.03 -4.13
C GLU A 144 27.70 -15.85 -3.94
N GLU A 145 27.75 -14.87 -4.83
CA GLU A 145 26.87 -13.70 -4.79
C GLU A 145 25.41 -14.09 -5.04
N ASP A 146 25.15 -14.97 -6.01
CA ASP A 146 23.78 -15.41 -6.33
C ASP A 146 23.13 -16.18 -5.16
N VAL A 147 23.85 -17.12 -4.55
CA VAL A 147 23.39 -17.86 -3.39
C VAL A 147 23.11 -16.91 -2.21
N SER A 148 23.98 -15.95 -1.97
CA SER A 148 23.78 -14.97 -0.89
C SER A 148 22.58 -14.08 -1.15
N LYS A 149 22.33 -13.66 -2.40
CA LYS A 149 21.16 -12.90 -2.83
C LYS A 149 19.86 -13.70 -2.64
N GLN A 150 19.86 -14.97 -3.05
CA GLN A 150 18.67 -15.84 -2.90
C GLN A 150 18.28 -16.02 -1.42
N LEU A 151 19.25 -16.31 -0.56
CA LEU A 151 19.00 -16.47 0.88
C LEU A 151 18.57 -15.16 1.53
N SER A 152 19.21 -14.03 1.18
CA SER A 152 18.82 -12.70 1.66
C SER A 152 17.39 -12.36 1.24
N LYS A 153 17.01 -12.66 0.00
CA LYS A 153 15.63 -12.47 -0.48
C LYS A 153 14.62 -13.32 0.29
N ALA A 154 14.97 -14.56 0.62
CA ALA A 154 14.09 -15.44 1.42
C ALA A 154 13.91 -14.89 2.84
N ILE A 155 14.96 -14.39 3.48
CA ILE A 155 14.91 -13.73 4.80
C ILE A 155 14.05 -12.47 4.75
N ILE A 156 14.22 -11.63 3.73
CA ILE A 156 13.41 -10.42 3.53
C ILE A 156 11.93 -10.80 3.38
N ASN A 157 11.61 -11.83 2.59
CA ASN A 157 10.23 -12.28 2.39
C ASN A 157 9.58 -12.80 3.69
N ALA A 158 10.32 -13.55 4.52
CA ALA A 158 9.81 -14.01 5.80
C ALA A 158 9.52 -12.83 6.76
N ARG A 159 10.44 -11.85 6.82
CA ARG A 159 10.24 -10.62 7.59
C ARG A 159 9.05 -9.80 7.08
N ALA A 160 8.88 -9.69 5.76
CA ALA A 160 7.75 -8.98 5.15
C ALA A 160 6.41 -9.63 5.54
N ARG A 161 6.31 -10.96 5.53
CA ARG A 161 5.12 -11.68 5.99
C ARG A 161 4.72 -11.32 7.43
N ALA A 162 5.68 -11.35 8.36
CA ALA A 162 5.42 -10.99 9.75
C ALA A 162 4.95 -9.54 9.88
N HIS A 163 5.61 -8.63 9.19
CA HIS A 163 5.28 -7.21 9.20
C HIS A 163 3.90 -6.91 8.63
N GLU A 164 3.55 -7.54 7.50
CA GLU A 164 2.21 -7.41 6.90
C GLU A 164 1.12 -7.94 7.85
N ALA A 165 1.38 -9.07 8.53
CA ALA A 165 0.45 -9.64 9.49
C ALA A 165 0.25 -8.72 10.70
N ASP A 166 1.33 -8.20 11.26
CA ASP A 166 1.34 -7.26 12.38
C ASP A 166 0.55 -5.99 12.06
N ARG A 167 0.84 -5.36 10.91
CA ARG A 167 0.14 -4.14 10.47
C ARG A 167 -1.34 -4.36 10.20
N ALA A 168 -1.66 -5.47 9.53
CA ALA A 168 -3.06 -5.78 9.23
C ALA A 168 -3.85 -6.08 10.51
N ALA A 169 -3.24 -6.80 11.47
CA ALA A 169 -3.85 -7.06 12.76
C ALA A 169 -4.04 -5.76 13.57
N ALA A 170 -3.02 -4.92 13.66
CA ALA A 170 -3.11 -3.63 14.35
C ALA A 170 -4.20 -2.74 13.74
N TRP A 171 -4.27 -2.67 12.41
CA TRP A 171 -5.31 -1.91 11.71
C TRP A 171 -6.71 -2.50 11.95
N ALA A 172 -6.86 -3.83 11.89
CA ALA A 172 -8.13 -4.49 12.16
C ALA A 172 -8.62 -4.22 13.60
N LEU A 173 -7.74 -4.42 14.57
CA LEU A 173 -8.06 -4.16 15.98
C LEU A 173 -8.49 -2.71 16.21
N TRP A 174 -7.83 -1.76 15.54
CA TRP A 174 -8.23 -0.36 15.60
C TRP A 174 -9.60 -0.12 14.97
N GLN A 175 -9.94 -0.79 13.85
CA GLN A 175 -11.27 -0.72 13.23
C GLN A 175 -12.34 -1.40 14.10
N ASP A 176 -12.00 -2.57 14.67
CA ASP A 176 -12.93 -3.39 15.44
C ASP A 176 -13.32 -2.72 16.77
N THR A 177 -12.36 -2.06 17.44
CA THR A 177 -12.62 -1.38 18.73
C THR A 177 -13.33 -0.04 18.59
N GLY A 178 -13.68 0.37 17.38
CA GLY A 178 -14.47 1.56 17.09
C GLY A 178 -13.78 2.86 17.53
N ALA A 179 -13.56 3.77 16.60
CA ALA A 179 -13.00 5.08 16.95
C ALA A 179 -14.00 6.02 17.62
N ASP A 180 -15.30 5.69 17.60
CA ASP A 180 -16.38 6.57 18.03
C ASP A 180 -17.32 5.90 19.04
N ASP A 181 -17.32 6.49 20.24
CA ASP A 181 -18.46 6.57 21.15
C ASP A 181 -19.16 5.29 21.58
N MET A 182 -18.54 4.47 22.39
CA MET A 182 -19.23 3.49 23.27
C MET A 182 -20.23 2.54 22.59
N GLU A 183 -20.28 2.45 21.28
CA GLU A 183 -21.04 1.46 20.52
C GLU A 183 -20.11 0.34 20.02
N PHE A 184 -20.55 -0.91 20.20
CA PHE A 184 -19.79 -2.06 19.69
C PHE A 184 -19.88 -2.14 18.17
N ASN A 185 -18.80 -2.53 17.51
CA ASN A 185 -18.71 -2.64 16.06
C ASN A 185 -18.90 -4.10 15.58
N PRO A 186 -20.11 -4.49 15.11
CA PRO A 186 -20.36 -5.85 14.62
C PRO A 186 -19.75 -6.13 13.24
N GLY A 187 -19.21 -5.12 12.58
CA GLY A 187 -18.65 -5.19 11.22
C GLY A 187 -17.15 -5.43 11.17
N GLY A 188 -16.54 -5.85 12.29
CA GLY A 188 -15.10 -6.01 12.43
C GLY A 188 -14.46 -7.08 11.53
N TYR A 189 -13.15 -7.06 11.44
CA TYR A 189 -12.35 -7.98 10.62
C TYR A 189 -12.05 -9.27 11.37
N ALA A 190 -12.67 -10.37 10.96
CA ALA A 190 -12.55 -11.65 11.63
C ALA A 190 -11.18 -12.34 11.52
N ASN A 191 -10.28 -11.86 10.64
CA ASN A 191 -8.95 -12.45 10.43
C ASN A 191 -8.00 -11.50 9.69
N VAL A 192 -6.69 -11.79 9.77
CA VAL A 192 -5.63 -11.00 9.13
C VAL A 192 -5.77 -10.92 7.60
N SER A 193 -6.26 -11.98 6.95
CA SER A 193 -6.42 -11.97 5.49
C SER A 193 -7.47 -10.96 5.04
N ALA A 194 -8.64 -10.93 5.70
CA ALA A 194 -9.68 -9.92 5.45
C ALA A 194 -9.17 -8.51 5.79
N ALA A 195 -8.45 -8.37 6.91
CA ALA A 195 -7.85 -7.11 7.33
C ALA A 195 -6.80 -6.60 6.33
N LYS A 196 -5.96 -7.46 5.76
CA LYS A 196 -5.03 -7.10 4.67
C LYS A 196 -5.78 -6.51 3.48
N GLY A 197 -6.90 -7.13 3.10
CA GLY A 197 -7.77 -6.63 2.04
C GLY A 197 -8.31 -5.23 2.35
N GLY A 198 -8.89 -5.03 3.53
CA GLY A 198 -9.41 -3.74 3.98
C GLY A 198 -8.33 -2.66 4.08
N LEU A 199 -7.18 -2.98 4.66
CA LEU A 199 -6.02 -2.09 4.71
C LEU A 199 -5.52 -1.72 3.31
N GLY A 200 -5.47 -2.67 2.37
CA GLY A 200 -5.09 -2.43 0.99
C GLY A 200 -6.08 -1.49 0.28
N GLU A 201 -7.38 -1.67 0.48
CA GLU A 201 -8.40 -0.77 -0.03
C GLU A 201 -8.37 0.62 0.63
N SER A 202 -8.04 0.72 1.92
CA SER A 202 -7.82 2.00 2.60
C SER A 202 -6.65 2.75 1.98
N LYS A 203 -5.50 2.08 1.81
CA LYS A 203 -4.32 2.67 1.14
C LYS A 203 -4.66 3.18 -0.27
N PHE A 204 -5.44 2.42 -1.04
CA PHE A 204 -5.88 2.82 -2.38
C PHE A 204 -6.68 4.13 -2.32
N ARG A 205 -7.69 4.22 -1.44
CA ARG A 205 -8.54 5.41 -1.29
C ARG A 205 -7.73 6.61 -0.79
N GLU A 206 -6.96 6.42 0.26
CA GLU A 206 -6.14 7.50 0.85
C GLU A 206 -5.07 8.02 -0.11
N SER A 207 -4.49 7.15 -0.96
CA SER A 207 -3.55 7.58 -2.00
C SER A 207 -4.26 8.40 -3.07
N SER A 208 -5.46 7.98 -3.45
CA SER A 208 -6.29 8.74 -4.39
C SER A 208 -6.67 10.11 -3.83
N ASP A 209 -7.04 10.20 -2.54
CA ASP A 209 -7.37 11.45 -1.86
C ASP A 209 -6.17 12.38 -1.79
N PHE A 210 -5.02 11.84 -1.40
CA PHE A 210 -3.76 12.58 -1.31
C PHE A 210 -3.37 13.16 -2.68
N ILE A 211 -3.34 12.33 -3.71
CA ILE A 211 -2.94 12.76 -5.06
C ILE A 211 -3.92 13.77 -5.66
N PHE A 212 -5.23 13.62 -5.39
CA PHE A 212 -6.22 14.60 -5.81
C PHE A 212 -5.94 15.97 -5.19
N ALA A 213 -5.67 16.02 -3.88
CA ALA A 213 -5.34 17.25 -3.19
C ALA A 213 -4.06 17.91 -3.74
N GLU A 214 -3.01 17.09 -3.99
CA GLU A 214 -1.76 17.55 -4.61
C GLU A 214 -1.96 18.08 -6.02
N MET A 215 -2.75 17.39 -6.86
CA MET A 215 -3.08 17.85 -8.21
C MET A 215 -3.77 19.21 -8.19
N LYS A 216 -4.73 19.42 -7.29
CA LYS A 216 -5.44 20.71 -7.13
C LYS A 216 -4.51 21.81 -6.64
N THR A 217 -3.72 21.54 -5.62
CA THR A 217 -2.78 22.49 -5.04
C THR A 217 -1.70 22.87 -6.04
N ASN A 218 -1.09 21.88 -6.69
CA ASN A 218 0.04 22.12 -7.57
C ASN A 218 -0.37 22.78 -8.89
N SER A 219 -1.51 22.39 -9.48
CA SER A 219 -2.03 23.05 -10.70
C SER A 219 -2.37 24.52 -10.52
N ALA A 220 -2.78 24.91 -9.31
CA ALA A 220 -3.08 26.31 -8.93
C ALA A 220 -1.85 27.08 -8.40
N SER A 221 -0.70 26.44 -8.27
CA SER A 221 0.48 27.01 -7.62
C SER A 221 1.12 28.15 -8.45
N PRO A 222 1.78 29.13 -7.80
CA PRO A 222 2.60 30.12 -8.48
C PRO A 222 3.68 29.51 -9.36
N LYS A 223 4.20 28.34 -8.98
CA LYS A 223 5.22 27.62 -9.76
C LYS A 223 4.68 27.14 -11.12
N VAL A 224 3.46 26.57 -11.14
CA VAL A 224 2.80 26.20 -12.40
C VAL A 224 2.48 27.43 -13.25
N ALA A 225 2.07 28.55 -12.63
CA ALA A 225 1.84 29.80 -13.35
C ALA A 225 3.12 30.36 -13.97
N GLU A 226 4.25 30.29 -13.26
CA GLU A 226 5.58 30.68 -13.76
C GLU A 226 5.99 29.81 -14.95
N ILE A 227 5.95 28.49 -14.83
CA ILE A 227 6.30 27.55 -15.89
C ILE A 227 5.39 27.79 -17.11
N ARG A 228 4.08 27.94 -16.91
CA ARG A 228 3.10 28.22 -17.98
C ARG A 228 3.42 29.51 -18.71
N GLY A 229 3.80 30.53 -17.99
CA GLY A 229 4.20 31.84 -18.57
C GLY A 229 5.44 31.68 -19.47
N LEU A 230 6.44 30.95 -19.04
CA LEU A 230 7.65 30.68 -19.81
C LEU A 230 7.39 29.80 -21.05
N VAL A 231 6.60 28.73 -20.89
CA VAL A 231 6.26 27.81 -21.96
C VAL A 231 5.38 28.48 -23.01
N LYS A 232 4.34 29.24 -22.62
CA LYS A 232 3.47 30.01 -23.53
C LYS A 232 4.12 31.26 -24.09
N GLY A 233 5.03 31.91 -23.34
CA GLY A 233 5.77 33.08 -23.82
C GLY A 233 6.57 32.80 -25.08
N SER A 234 6.93 31.53 -25.34
CA SER A 234 7.56 31.07 -26.57
C SER A 234 6.63 31.10 -27.79
N GLU A 235 5.32 31.24 -27.59
CA GLU A 235 4.28 31.25 -28.65
C GLU A 235 3.72 32.67 -28.88
N GLY A 236 4.19 33.68 -28.11
CA GLY A 236 3.70 35.06 -28.17
C GLY A 236 4.35 35.89 -29.28
N PRO A 237 3.85 37.14 -29.52
CA PRO A 237 4.34 38.05 -30.57
C PRO A 237 5.88 38.28 -30.50
N LEU A 238 6.48 38.24 -29.31
CA LEU A 238 7.91 38.39 -29.12
C LEU A 238 8.71 37.19 -29.65
N ALA A 239 8.16 36.00 -29.61
CA ALA A 239 8.79 34.80 -30.17
C ALA A 239 8.85 34.82 -31.70
N VAL A 240 7.89 35.51 -32.34
CA VAL A 240 7.88 35.75 -33.78
C VAL A 240 8.98 36.74 -34.17
N ILE A 241 9.26 37.72 -33.31
CA ILE A 241 10.30 38.77 -33.58
C ILE A 241 11.69 38.24 -33.19
N SER A 242 11.80 37.36 -32.18
CA SER A 242 13.06 36.76 -31.75
C SER A 242 12.90 35.26 -31.41
N PRO A 243 12.99 34.37 -32.40
CA PRO A 243 12.87 32.94 -32.19
C PRO A 243 13.83 32.36 -31.13
N VAL A 244 15.04 32.94 -31.04
CA VAL A 244 16.07 32.52 -30.05
C VAL A 244 15.62 32.83 -28.61
N ALA A 245 14.96 33.96 -28.37
CA ALA A 245 14.42 34.30 -27.06
C ALA A 245 13.25 33.38 -26.67
N GLY A 246 12.40 33.00 -27.64
CA GLY A 246 11.29 32.05 -27.43
C GLY A 246 11.78 30.65 -27.06
N VAL A 247 12.80 30.15 -27.75
CA VAL A 247 13.42 28.85 -27.44
C VAL A 247 14.07 28.86 -26.07
N GLY A 248 14.75 29.96 -25.67
CA GLY A 248 15.36 30.13 -24.36
C GLY A 248 14.31 30.11 -23.23
N SER A 249 13.20 30.83 -23.42
CA SER A 249 12.10 30.90 -22.46
C SER A 249 11.46 29.51 -22.23
N ARG A 250 11.14 28.78 -23.31
CA ARG A 250 10.57 27.42 -23.23
C ARG A 250 11.53 26.45 -22.55
N GLY A 251 12.83 26.48 -22.89
CA GLY A 251 13.84 25.67 -22.25
C GLY A 251 13.93 25.91 -20.74
N THR A 252 13.86 27.17 -20.32
CA THR A 252 13.84 27.56 -18.90
C THR A 252 12.58 26.99 -18.23
N GLY A 253 11.39 27.12 -18.85
CA GLY A 253 10.15 26.57 -18.32
C GLY A 253 10.23 25.04 -18.13
N LEU A 254 10.78 24.31 -19.10
CA LEU A 254 10.97 22.86 -19.02
C LEU A 254 12.01 22.49 -17.94
N ALA A 255 13.08 23.26 -17.77
CA ALA A 255 14.07 23.06 -16.70
C ALA A 255 13.44 23.26 -15.32
N LEU A 256 12.61 24.29 -15.14
CA LEU A 256 11.87 24.49 -13.89
C LEU A 256 10.88 23.36 -13.61
N TRP A 257 10.23 22.86 -14.64
CA TRP A 257 9.35 21.68 -14.53
C TRP A 257 10.13 20.45 -14.05
N TYR A 258 11.27 20.18 -14.69
CA TYR A 258 12.13 19.06 -14.31
C TYR A 258 12.55 19.12 -12.83
N GLU A 259 12.95 20.27 -12.33
CA GLU A 259 13.31 20.46 -10.93
C GLU A 259 12.16 20.11 -9.95
N GLN A 260 10.90 20.24 -10.39
CA GLN A 260 9.77 19.85 -9.56
C GLN A 260 9.53 18.34 -9.54
N VAL A 261 9.67 17.68 -10.70
CA VAL A 261 9.22 16.28 -10.90
C VAL A 261 10.34 15.24 -10.87
N LYS A 262 11.62 15.67 -10.85
CA LYS A 262 12.75 14.75 -10.74
C LYS A 262 12.72 13.96 -9.44
N THR A 263 13.42 12.82 -9.39
CA THR A 263 13.61 12.04 -8.16
C THR A 263 14.10 12.92 -7.02
N GLY A 264 13.39 12.90 -5.90
CA GLY A 264 13.61 13.76 -4.74
C GLY A 264 13.16 15.21 -4.91
N GLY A 265 12.52 15.56 -6.03
CA GLY A 265 11.91 16.87 -6.27
C GLY A 265 10.63 17.09 -5.43
N PRO A 266 10.16 18.36 -5.31
CA PRO A 266 8.96 18.67 -4.52
C PRO A 266 7.70 17.92 -4.93
N TRP A 267 7.60 17.52 -6.19
CA TRP A 267 6.45 16.80 -6.75
C TRP A 267 6.75 15.32 -7.08
N ASP A 268 7.79 14.78 -6.46
CA ASP A 268 8.02 13.33 -6.40
C ASP A 268 7.17 12.74 -5.26
N HIS A 269 6.03 12.18 -5.62
CA HIS A 269 5.06 11.69 -4.64
C HIS A 269 5.31 10.25 -4.17
N LYS A 270 6.14 9.46 -4.86
CA LYS A 270 6.49 8.09 -4.44
C LYS A 270 7.05 8.05 -3.02
N PRO A 271 8.13 8.79 -2.67
CA PRO A 271 8.66 8.78 -1.30
C PRO A 271 7.67 9.30 -0.26
N GLN A 272 6.74 10.18 -0.67
CA GLN A 272 5.72 10.71 0.23
C GLN A 272 4.67 9.63 0.57
N LEU A 273 4.22 8.85 -0.42
CA LEU A 273 3.31 7.72 -0.22
C LEU A 273 4.01 6.58 0.55
N GLU A 274 5.26 6.27 0.19
CA GLU A 274 6.09 5.29 0.90
C GLU A 274 6.19 5.62 2.40
N LYS A 275 6.48 6.87 2.72
CA LYS A 275 6.56 7.35 4.10
C LYS A 275 5.19 7.34 4.80
N LYS A 276 4.14 7.80 4.10
CA LYS A 276 2.76 7.86 4.66
C LYS A 276 2.28 6.50 5.09
N PHE A 277 2.54 5.47 4.29
CA PHE A 277 2.06 4.11 4.53
C PHE A 277 3.14 3.15 5.05
N ASP A 278 4.34 3.66 5.37
CA ASP A 278 5.49 2.84 5.80
C ASP A 278 5.75 1.66 4.85
N LEU A 279 5.81 1.94 3.53
CA LEU A 279 6.02 0.91 2.53
C LEU A 279 7.48 0.47 2.53
N GLN A 280 7.73 -0.83 2.72
CA GLN A 280 9.09 -1.37 2.95
C GLN A 280 9.44 -2.54 2.03
N SER A 281 8.46 -3.18 1.42
CA SER A 281 8.66 -4.36 0.59
C SER A 281 7.92 -4.25 -0.74
N ASN A 282 8.36 -5.02 -1.75
CA ASN A 282 7.71 -5.03 -3.06
C ASN A 282 6.21 -5.35 -3.01
N ASN A 283 5.73 -6.03 -1.97
CA ASN A 283 4.31 -6.29 -1.81
C ASN A 283 3.55 -5.09 -1.26
N ASP A 284 4.19 -4.27 -0.41
CA ASP A 284 3.56 -3.09 0.19
C ASP A 284 3.21 -2.00 -0.83
N PHE A 285 3.93 -1.96 -1.96
CA PHE A 285 3.71 -0.99 -3.05
C PHE A 285 2.46 -1.27 -3.90
N TYR A 286 1.74 -2.37 -3.63
CA TYR A 286 0.51 -2.70 -4.34
C TYR A 286 -0.69 -2.60 -3.42
N PHE A 287 -1.65 -1.78 -3.81
CA PHE A 287 -2.86 -1.51 -3.05
C PHE A 287 -4.04 -2.25 -3.65
N LYS A 288 -4.84 -2.92 -2.81
CA LYS A 288 -6.05 -3.61 -3.27
C LYS A 288 -7.05 -2.60 -3.82
N VAL A 289 -7.54 -2.86 -5.01
CA VAL A 289 -8.59 -2.04 -5.62
C VAL A 289 -9.94 -2.37 -4.97
N PRO A 290 -10.71 -1.37 -4.49
CA PRO A 290 -11.97 -1.62 -3.80
C PRO A 290 -12.94 -2.49 -4.58
N GLY A 291 -13.42 -3.56 -3.92
CA GLY A 291 -14.39 -4.49 -4.50
C GLY A 291 -13.87 -5.35 -5.65
N ARG A 292 -12.55 -5.49 -5.83
CA ARG A 292 -11.92 -6.26 -6.92
C ARG A 292 -10.81 -7.16 -6.39
N GLU A 293 -10.61 -8.32 -7.05
CA GLU A 293 -9.50 -9.23 -6.78
C GLU A 293 -8.25 -8.85 -7.60
N VAL A 294 -7.90 -7.56 -7.55
CA VAL A 294 -6.75 -6.97 -8.23
C VAL A 294 -6.12 -5.91 -7.34
N SER A 295 -4.82 -5.78 -7.40
CA SER A 295 -4.07 -4.70 -6.79
C SER A 295 -3.30 -3.90 -7.83
N VAL A 296 -3.04 -2.64 -7.50
CA VAL A 296 -2.35 -1.68 -8.36
C VAL A 296 -1.18 -1.04 -7.63
N SER A 297 -0.08 -0.82 -8.35
CA SER A 297 1.10 -0.14 -7.84
C SER A 297 0.80 1.31 -7.45
N ASP A 298 1.43 1.78 -6.38
CA ASP A 298 1.41 3.19 -5.95
C ASP A 298 1.97 4.15 -7.01
N ASP A 299 2.78 3.66 -7.95
CA ASP A 299 3.36 4.44 -9.04
C ASP A 299 2.31 5.16 -9.90
N ILE A 300 1.13 4.56 -10.08
CA ILE A 300 0.09 5.16 -10.93
C ILE A 300 -0.31 6.55 -10.46
N TYR A 301 -0.32 6.80 -9.15
CA TYR A 301 -0.74 8.08 -8.58
C TYR A 301 0.24 9.21 -8.94
N SER A 302 1.55 8.95 -8.82
CA SER A 302 2.59 9.91 -9.20
C SER A 302 2.56 10.21 -10.70
N ASN A 303 2.34 9.20 -11.53
CA ASN A 303 2.27 9.33 -12.98
C ASN A 303 1.02 10.10 -13.44
N ILE A 304 -0.14 9.88 -12.79
CA ILE A 304 -1.37 10.66 -13.05
C ILE A 304 -1.14 12.12 -12.67
N HIS A 305 -0.54 12.40 -11.51
CA HIS A 305 -0.19 13.75 -11.08
C HIS A 305 0.73 14.43 -12.11
N TYR A 306 1.81 13.76 -12.53
CA TYR A 306 2.74 14.26 -13.55
C TYR A 306 2.01 14.70 -14.83
N GLY A 307 1.15 13.85 -15.36
CA GLY A 307 0.37 14.15 -16.56
C GLY A 307 -0.56 15.35 -16.39
N TYR A 308 -1.33 15.37 -15.30
CA TYR A 308 -2.31 16.43 -15.02
C TYR A 308 -1.65 17.80 -14.80
N VAL A 309 -0.67 17.88 -13.90
CA VAL A 309 -0.01 19.14 -13.55
C VAL A 309 0.88 19.63 -14.69
N GLY A 310 1.51 18.71 -15.45
CA GLY A 310 2.27 19.06 -16.65
C GLY A 310 1.40 19.74 -17.71
N ARG A 311 0.18 19.24 -17.94
CA ARG A 311 -0.80 19.90 -18.82
C ARG A 311 -1.26 21.25 -18.25
N ALA A 312 -1.46 21.33 -16.97
CA ALA A 312 -1.77 22.60 -16.27
C ALA A 312 -0.65 23.65 -16.46
N ALA A 313 0.60 23.20 -16.46
CA ALA A 313 1.77 24.04 -16.75
C ALA A 313 1.91 24.44 -18.22
N GLY A 314 1.02 23.96 -19.12
CA GLY A 314 1.02 24.29 -20.55
C GLY A 314 2.02 23.47 -21.39
N ILE A 315 2.62 22.43 -20.80
CA ILE A 315 3.55 21.54 -21.51
C ILE A 315 2.74 20.60 -22.42
N SER A 316 3.20 20.39 -23.64
CA SER A 316 2.51 19.52 -24.60
C SER A 316 2.62 18.04 -24.23
N ARG A 317 1.66 17.21 -24.70
CA ARG A 317 1.72 15.75 -24.49
C ARG A 317 3.03 15.12 -24.98
N PRO A 318 3.52 15.42 -26.22
CA PRO A 318 4.77 14.85 -26.68
C PRO A 318 5.96 15.20 -25.79
N GLU A 319 6.02 16.43 -25.28
CA GLU A 319 7.12 16.86 -24.38
C GLU A 319 7.05 16.17 -23.03
N LEU A 320 5.86 16.01 -22.45
CA LEU A 320 5.69 15.26 -21.20
C LEU A 320 6.10 13.80 -21.38
N MET A 321 5.65 13.15 -22.46
CA MET A 321 6.02 11.76 -22.76
C MET A 321 7.52 11.61 -23.06
N GLN A 322 8.13 12.56 -23.78
CA GLN A 322 9.56 12.55 -24.07
C GLN A 322 10.38 12.79 -22.79
N GLY A 323 9.96 13.72 -21.94
CA GLY A 323 10.63 14.02 -20.68
C GLY A 323 10.64 12.83 -19.74
N ALA A 324 9.54 12.06 -19.68
CA ALA A 324 9.42 10.86 -18.88
C ALA A 324 10.22 9.67 -19.45
N ASN A 325 10.34 9.53 -20.79
CA ASN A 325 10.96 8.38 -21.46
C ASN A 325 12.49 8.50 -21.68
N GLY A 326 13.18 9.32 -20.92
CA GLY A 326 14.65 9.22 -20.95
C GLY A 326 15.39 10.38 -21.56
N GLY A 327 14.86 11.58 -21.45
CA GLY A 327 15.64 12.77 -21.79
C GLY A 327 16.77 13.05 -20.79
N ILE A 328 16.69 12.57 -19.56
CA ILE A 328 17.65 12.87 -18.49
C ILE A 328 17.78 11.66 -17.56
N ALA A 329 18.99 11.18 -17.34
CA ALA A 329 19.39 9.90 -16.73
C ALA A 329 18.90 9.60 -15.28
N SER A 330 17.98 10.37 -14.70
CA SER A 330 17.54 10.26 -13.31
C SER A 330 16.10 9.83 -13.09
N THR A 331 15.33 9.57 -14.16
CA THR A 331 13.88 9.26 -14.02
C THR A 331 13.53 7.79 -14.23
N GLY A 332 14.50 6.89 -14.49
CA GLY A 332 14.26 5.49 -14.85
C GLY A 332 13.73 5.34 -16.28
N THR A 333 13.50 4.11 -16.72
CA THR A 333 12.81 3.80 -17.98
C THR A 333 11.34 3.58 -17.68
N ASN A 334 10.45 4.39 -18.29
CA ASN A 334 9.02 4.15 -18.21
C ASN A 334 8.65 2.84 -18.88
N ASP A 335 7.74 2.13 -18.26
CA ASP A 335 7.06 1.02 -18.89
C ASP A 335 5.70 1.46 -19.49
N PRO A 336 5.03 0.60 -20.29
CA PRO A 336 3.75 0.96 -20.90
C PRO A 336 2.64 1.31 -19.92
N GLY A 337 2.67 0.81 -18.66
CA GLY A 337 1.71 1.15 -17.63
C GLY A 337 1.92 2.56 -17.07
N ASP A 338 3.19 2.99 -16.93
CA ASP A 338 3.52 4.38 -16.58
C ASP A 338 2.98 5.34 -17.64
N ASP A 339 3.20 5.01 -18.91
CA ASP A 339 2.67 5.78 -20.04
C ASP A 339 1.13 5.90 -20.02
N MET A 340 0.44 4.81 -19.70
CA MET A 340 -1.02 4.81 -19.56
C MET A 340 -1.47 5.72 -18.42
N SER A 341 -0.81 5.65 -17.28
CA SER A 341 -1.10 6.47 -16.08
C SER A 341 -0.90 7.97 -16.35
N MET A 342 0.21 8.34 -16.98
CA MET A 342 0.47 9.72 -17.39
C MET A 342 -0.56 10.25 -18.37
N LYS A 343 -0.95 9.45 -19.36
CA LYS A 343 -2.00 9.81 -20.33
C LYS A 343 -3.34 10.08 -19.65
N VAL A 344 -3.73 9.27 -18.66
CA VAL A 344 -4.94 9.50 -17.85
C VAL A 344 -4.87 10.87 -17.16
N GLY A 345 -3.75 11.22 -16.54
CA GLY A 345 -3.58 12.54 -15.96
C GLY A 345 -3.74 13.69 -16.97
N MET A 346 -3.14 13.54 -18.17
CA MET A 346 -3.27 14.53 -19.24
C MET A 346 -4.73 14.64 -19.71
N ASP A 347 -5.42 13.52 -19.91
CA ASP A 347 -6.83 13.47 -20.34
C ASP A 347 -7.75 14.15 -19.31
N LEU A 348 -7.53 13.92 -18.03
CA LEU A 348 -8.27 14.54 -16.94
C LEU A 348 -8.15 16.07 -16.98
N TYR A 349 -6.92 16.61 -17.14
CA TYR A 349 -6.76 18.05 -17.24
C TYR A 349 -7.39 18.63 -18.51
N GLU A 350 -7.21 18.01 -19.66
CA GLU A 350 -7.75 18.49 -20.93
C GLU A 350 -9.28 18.49 -20.95
N LYS A 351 -9.89 17.47 -20.30
CA LYS A 351 -11.35 17.34 -20.27
C LYS A 351 -12.00 18.25 -19.22
N TYR A 352 -11.40 18.39 -18.05
CA TYR A 352 -12.05 19.02 -16.91
C TYR A 352 -11.33 20.29 -16.43
N GLY A 353 -10.03 20.46 -16.73
CA GLY A 353 -9.20 21.55 -16.20
C GLY A 353 -9.26 21.60 -14.67
N ASP A 354 -9.23 22.79 -14.11
CA ASP A 354 -9.28 23.02 -12.66
C ASP A 354 -10.63 22.63 -12.02
N ARG A 355 -11.65 22.29 -12.82
CA ARG A 355 -12.99 21.88 -12.34
C ARG A 355 -13.12 20.36 -12.15
N MET A 356 -12.08 19.59 -12.36
CA MET A 356 -12.07 18.15 -12.09
C MET A 356 -12.53 17.85 -10.66
N THR A 357 -13.46 16.93 -10.49
CA THR A 357 -13.89 16.43 -9.18
C THR A 357 -13.16 15.14 -8.78
N LYS A 358 -13.22 14.79 -7.49
CA LYS A 358 -12.62 13.57 -6.98
C LYS A 358 -13.25 12.33 -7.63
N GLU A 359 -14.56 12.31 -7.79
CA GLU A 359 -15.29 11.20 -8.40
C GLU A 359 -14.88 10.98 -9.86
N GLN A 360 -14.61 12.06 -10.60
CA GLN A 360 -14.11 11.98 -11.97
C GLN A 360 -12.72 11.39 -12.06
N MET A 361 -11.85 11.75 -11.12
CA MET A 361 -10.51 11.16 -11.02
C MET A 361 -10.59 9.68 -10.62
N ASP A 362 -11.38 9.33 -9.59
CA ASP A 362 -11.54 7.95 -9.15
C ASP A 362 -12.08 7.04 -10.26
N ALA A 363 -13.09 7.52 -11.01
CA ALA A 363 -13.62 6.79 -12.17
C ALA A 363 -12.54 6.57 -13.24
N ALA A 364 -11.67 7.56 -13.48
CA ALA A 364 -10.57 7.42 -14.43
C ALA A 364 -9.50 6.44 -13.95
N ILE A 365 -9.17 6.44 -12.64
CA ILE A 365 -8.25 5.46 -12.03
C ILE A 365 -8.81 4.04 -12.15
N LEU A 366 -10.08 3.83 -11.79
CA LEU A 366 -10.71 2.51 -11.90
C LEU A 366 -10.74 2.00 -13.33
N LYS A 367 -11.01 2.88 -14.29
CA LYS A 367 -10.94 2.52 -15.72
C LYS A 367 -9.51 2.18 -16.16
N LEU A 368 -8.52 2.95 -15.73
CA LEU A 368 -7.11 2.66 -16.00
C LEU A 368 -6.72 1.27 -15.51
N VAL A 369 -7.12 0.92 -14.29
CA VAL A 369 -6.87 -0.41 -13.69
C VAL A 369 -7.54 -1.50 -14.53
N ASP A 370 -8.79 -1.31 -14.98
CA ASP A 370 -9.49 -2.26 -15.85
C ASP A 370 -8.77 -2.45 -17.19
N ASP A 371 -8.32 -1.36 -17.81
CA ASP A 371 -7.61 -1.42 -19.08
C ASP A 371 -6.24 -2.14 -18.94
N MET A 372 -5.50 -1.87 -17.87
CA MET A 372 -4.23 -2.56 -17.56
C MET A 372 -4.45 -4.05 -17.26
N GLU A 373 -5.45 -4.38 -16.45
CA GLU A 373 -5.77 -5.76 -16.09
C GLU A 373 -6.23 -6.57 -17.32
N ALA A 374 -7.02 -5.97 -18.20
CA ALA A 374 -7.44 -6.61 -19.45
C ALA A 374 -6.22 -6.95 -20.32
N ARG A 375 -5.25 -6.04 -20.48
CA ARG A 375 -4.01 -6.29 -21.20
C ARG A 375 -3.16 -7.38 -20.54
N ARG A 376 -2.98 -7.32 -19.21
CA ARG A 376 -2.25 -8.33 -18.46
C ARG A 376 -2.87 -9.73 -18.65
N ARG A 377 -4.20 -9.85 -18.57
CA ARG A 377 -4.93 -11.12 -18.82
C ARG A 377 -4.79 -11.60 -20.26
N ALA A 378 -4.63 -10.70 -21.21
CA ALA A 378 -4.34 -11.03 -22.59
C ALA A 378 -2.88 -11.45 -22.84
N GLY A 379 -2.05 -11.52 -21.80
CA GLY A 379 -0.66 -11.99 -21.89
C GLY A 379 0.38 -10.86 -22.03
N ASP A 380 -0.01 -9.58 -21.85
CA ASP A 380 0.93 -8.47 -21.88
C ASP A 380 1.73 -8.42 -20.57
N THR A 381 2.94 -8.94 -20.59
CA THR A 381 3.86 -9.01 -19.45
C THR A 381 4.45 -7.64 -19.06
N THR A 382 4.24 -6.60 -19.86
CA THR A 382 4.69 -5.24 -19.57
C THR A 382 3.74 -4.47 -18.65
N MET A 383 2.57 -5.03 -18.34
CA MET A 383 1.62 -4.44 -17.38
C MET A 383 2.00 -4.79 -15.95
N THR A 384 3.12 -4.24 -15.47
CA THR A 384 3.67 -4.53 -14.14
C THR A 384 2.94 -3.80 -13.01
N GLN A 385 2.19 -2.72 -13.32
CA GLN A 385 1.46 -1.93 -12.33
C GLN A 385 0.21 -2.61 -11.77
N VAL A 386 -0.26 -3.71 -12.39
CA VAL A 386 -1.42 -4.45 -11.90
C VAL A 386 -1.09 -5.93 -11.72
N ARG A 387 -1.62 -6.52 -10.66
CA ARG A 387 -1.47 -7.95 -10.38
C ARG A 387 -2.71 -8.49 -9.65
N PRO A 388 -2.95 -9.82 -9.63
CA PRO A 388 -3.95 -10.42 -8.75
C PRO A 388 -3.67 -10.03 -7.29
N TRP A 389 -4.77 -9.80 -6.57
CA TRP A 389 -4.71 -9.56 -5.12
C TRP A 389 -4.43 -10.85 -4.37
#